data_8dd21a3428b0fc0f845f292d18e17769
#
_entry.id   8dd21a3428b0fc0f845f292d18e17769
#
_cell.length_a   1.000
_cell.length_b   1.000
_cell.length_c   1.000
_cell.angle_alpha   90.00
_cell.angle_beta   90.00
_cell.angle_gamma   90.00
#
_symmetry.space_group_name_H-M   'P 1'
#
loop_
_entity.id
_entity.type
_entity.pdbx_description
1 polymer ?
#
loop_
_entity_poly.entity_id
_entity_poly.type
_entity_poly.pdbx_seq_one_letter_code
_entity_poly.pdbx_strand_id
1 'polypeptide(L)'
;VGHADLVVGIPSFQNAATVGHVVRTVAEGADRLLGLRTLVLNADGGSTDGTREAAVASPVPASVRVLSTTYEGVPGKGTAVRAVLEAAQLVGARCCLTVDADLRSIEPWWVQRLAGPVLEGGADYVVPLYLRHKYDGTITNTLAYPMTRALYGARVRQPIGGDFGLSRALVARLLSKPVWESDVARFGIDVWMTTTALCEGFRVVQANLGPKVHDARDPAATLGPMFQQVVGT
;
A
#
# COMPACT_ATOMS: atom_id res chain seq x y z
N VAL A 1 -20.87 -1.46 7.50
CA VAL A 1 -20.24 -1.71 6.18
C VAL A 1 -20.51 -3.17 5.84
N GLY A 2 -21.16 -3.46 4.72
CA GLY A 2 -21.41 -4.85 4.29
C GLY A 2 -20.10 -5.53 3.85
N HIS A 3 -20.20 -6.75 3.35
CA HIS A 3 -19.09 -7.52 2.80
C HIS A 3 -18.51 -6.83 1.54
N ALA A 4 -17.18 -6.81 1.41
CA ALA A 4 -16.45 -6.41 0.22
C ALA A 4 -15.48 -7.53 -0.18
N ASP A 5 -15.33 -7.79 -1.48
CA ASP A 5 -14.40 -8.81 -1.99
C ASP A 5 -12.96 -8.28 -2.05
N LEU A 6 -12.82 -6.98 -2.32
CA LEU A 6 -11.58 -6.25 -2.42
C LEU A 6 -11.60 -5.02 -1.52
N VAL A 7 -10.53 -4.78 -0.77
CA VAL A 7 -10.26 -3.50 -0.12
C VAL A 7 -9.05 -2.86 -0.77
N VAL A 8 -9.17 -1.59 -1.16
CA VAL A 8 -8.03 -0.78 -1.61
C VAL A 8 -7.82 0.33 -0.60
N GLY A 9 -6.75 0.23 0.17
CA GLY A 9 -6.36 1.22 1.15
C GLY A 9 -5.44 2.28 0.56
N ILE A 10 -5.74 3.53 0.84
CA ILE A 10 -4.96 4.69 0.39
C ILE A 10 -4.52 5.47 1.64
N PRO A 11 -3.32 5.16 2.20
CA PRO A 11 -2.72 5.98 3.24
C PRO A 11 -2.45 7.39 2.73
N SER A 12 -2.95 8.42 3.40
CA SER A 12 -2.78 9.80 2.94
C SER A 12 -2.41 10.77 4.06
N PHE A 13 -1.68 11.81 3.68
CA PHE A 13 -1.43 12.99 4.50
C PHE A 13 -1.05 14.16 3.59
N GLN A 14 -1.89 15.22 3.55
CA GLN A 14 -1.70 16.41 2.70
C GLN A 14 -1.59 16.05 1.20
N ASN A 15 -2.58 15.31 0.68
CA ASN A 15 -2.61 14.81 -0.70
C ASN A 15 -3.84 15.27 -1.50
N ALA A 16 -4.46 16.42 -1.16
CA ALA A 16 -5.68 16.88 -1.84
C ALA A 16 -5.55 16.96 -3.36
N ALA A 17 -4.36 17.31 -3.86
CA ALA A 17 -4.12 17.46 -5.30
C ALA A 17 -4.10 16.12 -6.07
N THR A 18 -3.88 14.98 -5.42
CA THR A 18 -3.62 13.70 -6.09
C THR A 18 -4.58 12.60 -5.68
N VAL A 19 -5.04 12.58 -4.43
CA VAL A 19 -5.84 11.49 -3.87
C VAL A 19 -7.10 11.18 -4.69
N GLY A 20 -7.78 12.21 -5.20
CA GLY A 20 -8.97 12.02 -6.04
C GLY A 20 -8.69 11.32 -7.37
N HIS A 21 -7.52 11.57 -7.99
CA HIS A 21 -7.07 10.81 -9.16
C HIS A 21 -6.83 9.35 -8.81
N VAL A 22 -6.12 9.07 -7.72
CA VAL A 22 -5.83 7.71 -7.26
C VAL A 22 -7.13 6.94 -6.97
N VAL A 23 -8.06 7.54 -6.23
CA VAL A 23 -9.38 6.93 -5.91
C VAL A 23 -10.12 6.54 -7.18
N ARG A 24 -10.26 7.45 -8.15
CA ARG A 24 -10.95 7.17 -9.43
C ARG A 24 -10.28 6.04 -10.20
N THR A 25 -8.96 6.07 -10.30
CA THR A 25 -8.20 5.09 -11.07
C THR A 25 -8.30 3.69 -10.48
N VAL A 26 -8.17 3.55 -9.14
CA VAL A 26 -8.33 2.22 -8.50
C VAL A 26 -9.78 1.74 -8.57
N ALA A 27 -10.75 2.64 -8.45
CA ALA A 27 -12.16 2.28 -8.58
C ALA A 27 -12.50 1.78 -10.00
N GLU A 28 -12.00 2.45 -11.02
CA GLU A 28 -12.14 2.01 -12.42
C GLU A 28 -11.49 0.63 -12.64
N GLY A 29 -10.27 0.42 -12.14
CA GLY A 29 -9.58 -0.86 -12.25
C GLY A 29 -10.31 -2.00 -11.55
N ALA A 30 -10.85 -1.75 -10.37
CA ALA A 30 -11.60 -2.74 -9.60
C ALA A 30 -12.93 -3.13 -10.28
N ASP A 31 -13.65 -2.15 -10.80
CA ASP A 31 -14.94 -2.37 -11.49
C ASP A 31 -14.75 -3.04 -12.86
N ARG A 32 -13.98 -2.41 -13.75
CA ARG A 32 -13.88 -2.83 -15.15
C ARG A 32 -13.08 -4.10 -15.39
N LEU A 33 -12.03 -4.32 -14.59
CA LEU A 33 -11.08 -5.42 -14.81
C LEU A 33 -11.34 -6.62 -13.90
N LEU A 34 -11.99 -6.42 -12.76
CA LEU A 34 -12.22 -7.47 -11.77
C LEU A 34 -13.70 -7.71 -11.49
N GLY A 35 -14.58 -6.72 -11.69
CA GLY A 35 -16.01 -6.81 -11.42
C GLY A 35 -16.34 -7.13 -9.96
N LEU A 36 -15.50 -6.67 -9.02
CA LEU A 36 -15.60 -7.00 -7.59
C LEU A 36 -16.29 -5.90 -6.79
N ARG A 37 -17.06 -6.31 -5.77
CA ARG A 37 -17.52 -5.37 -4.75
C ARG A 37 -16.33 -4.85 -3.97
N THR A 38 -16.05 -3.56 -4.13
CA THR A 38 -14.81 -2.95 -3.64
C THR A 38 -15.08 -1.86 -2.63
N LEU A 39 -14.31 -1.88 -1.54
CA LEU A 39 -14.18 -0.76 -0.62
C LEU A 39 -12.85 -0.06 -0.89
N VAL A 40 -12.91 1.21 -1.28
CA VAL A 40 -11.74 2.11 -1.27
C VAL A 40 -11.75 2.85 0.06
N LEU A 41 -10.72 2.66 0.86
CA LEU A 41 -10.55 3.29 2.16
C LEU A 41 -9.38 4.28 2.15
N ASN A 42 -9.68 5.55 2.18
CA ASN A 42 -8.69 6.57 2.45
C ASN A 42 -8.42 6.64 3.97
N ALA A 43 -7.25 6.17 4.40
CA ALA A 43 -6.78 6.22 5.79
C ALA A 43 -5.91 7.46 5.96
N ASP A 44 -6.51 8.52 6.48
CA ASP A 44 -5.93 9.86 6.51
C ASP A 44 -5.21 10.16 7.82
N GLY A 45 -4.04 10.78 7.74
CA GLY A 45 -3.18 11.16 8.88
C GLY A 45 -3.56 12.47 9.57
N GLY A 46 -4.79 12.96 9.38
CA GLY A 46 -5.24 14.24 9.92
C GLY A 46 -4.92 15.42 9.00
N SER A 47 -5.12 15.23 7.69
CA SER A 47 -4.93 16.29 6.68
C SER A 47 -5.83 17.50 6.91
N THR A 48 -5.32 18.67 6.59
CA THR A 48 -6.01 19.97 6.71
C THR A 48 -6.18 20.68 5.37
N ASP A 49 -5.72 20.05 4.27
CA ASP A 49 -5.72 20.62 2.92
C ASP A 49 -6.95 20.23 2.07
N GLY A 50 -7.92 19.49 2.63
CA GLY A 50 -9.08 18.99 1.91
C GLY A 50 -8.89 17.58 1.31
N THR A 51 -7.84 16.85 1.71
CA THR A 51 -7.56 15.48 1.23
C THR A 51 -8.75 14.53 1.40
N ARG A 52 -9.38 14.52 2.57
CA ARG A 52 -10.50 13.62 2.87
C ARG A 52 -11.73 13.90 2.01
N GLU A 53 -12.04 15.17 1.86
CA GLU A 53 -13.13 15.66 1.03
C GLU A 53 -12.90 15.30 -0.45
N ALA A 54 -11.67 15.52 -0.95
CA ALA A 54 -11.30 15.16 -2.31
C ALA A 54 -11.39 13.65 -2.59
N ALA A 55 -11.05 12.81 -1.61
CA ALA A 55 -11.19 11.36 -1.73
C ALA A 55 -12.66 10.94 -1.86
N VAL A 56 -13.53 11.42 -0.97
CA VAL A 56 -14.95 11.02 -0.93
C VAL A 56 -15.76 11.64 -2.07
N ALA A 57 -15.44 12.86 -2.50
CA ALA A 57 -16.11 13.52 -3.62
C ALA A 57 -15.77 12.93 -5.00
N SER A 58 -14.81 11.99 -5.07
CA SER A 58 -14.41 11.38 -6.33
C SER A 58 -15.53 10.51 -6.91
N PRO A 59 -15.94 10.72 -8.19
CA PRO A 59 -16.93 9.88 -8.81
C PRO A 59 -16.38 8.46 -9.03
N VAL A 60 -17.15 7.46 -8.60
CA VAL A 60 -16.79 6.04 -8.71
C VAL A 60 -17.97 5.19 -9.19
N PRO A 61 -17.73 4.01 -9.79
CA PRO A 61 -18.79 3.07 -10.17
C PRO A 61 -19.61 2.59 -8.96
N ALA A 62 -20.85 2.15 -9.22
CA ALA A 62 -21.79 1.68 -8.19
C ALA A 62 -21.30 0.43 -7.41
N SER A 63 -20.42 -0.37 -8.02
CA SER A 63 -19.75 -1.52 -7.40
C SER A 63 -18.71 -1.13 -6.35
N VAL A 64 -18.30 0.14 -6.32
CA VAL A 64 -17.24 0.67 -5.46
C VAL A 64 -17.81 1.63 -4.43
N ARG A 65 -17.45 1.43 -3.19
CA ARG A 65 -17.76 2.36 -2.09
C ARG A 65 -16.48 3.04 -1.62
N VAL A 66 -16.50 4.35 -1.50
CA VAL A 66 -15.39 5.14 -0.94
C VAL A 66 -15.72 5.56 0.49
N LEU A 67 -14.77 5.35 1.38
CA LEU A 67 -14.80 5.89 2.74
C LEU A 67 -13.48 6.63 3.01
N SER A 68 -13.56 7.67 3.82
CA SER A 68 -12.38 8.36 4.35
C SER A 68 -12.49 8.43 5.87
N THR A 69 -11.42 8.07 6.56
CA THR A 69 -11.35 8.11 8.02
C THR A 69 -9.99 8.61 8.46
N THR A 70 -9.96 9.33 9.57
CA THR A 70 -8.70 9.59 10.28
C THR A 70 -8.39 8.41 11.17
N TYR A 71 -7.19 7.88 11.06
CA TYR A 71 -6.75 6.78 11.94
C TYR A 71 -6.26 7.32 13.28
N GLU A 72 -6.35 6.48 14.31
CA GLU A 72 -5.82 6.73 15.65
C GLU A 72 -4.53 5.95 15.91
N GLY A 73 -3.66 6.48 16.76
CA GLY A 73 -2.40 5.84 17.15
C GLY A 73 -1.17 6.64 16.78
N VAL A 74 -0.04 5.97 16.65
CA VAL A 74 1.25 6.62 16.29
C VAL A 74 1.14 7.25 14.90
N PRO A 75 1.42 8.55 14.73
CA PRO A 75 1.39 9.18 13.42
C PRO A 75 2.40 8.53 12.45
N GLY A 76 1.90 8.03 11.30
CA GLY A 76 2.75 7.43 10.29
C GLY A 76 2.01 6.53 9.30
N LYS A 77 2.69 6.21 8.20
CA LYS A 77 2.15 5.37 7.13
C LYS A 77 1.72 3.99 7.64
N GLY A 78 2.50 3.40 8.55
CA GLY A 78 2.22 2.07 9.09
C GLY A 78 0.91 2.02 9.87
N THR A 79 0.58 3.04 10.67
CA THR A 79 -0.72 3.11 11.36
C THR A 79 -1.87 3.25 10.37
N ALA A 80 -1.71 4.04 9.31
CA ALA A 80 -2.71 4.12 8.23
C ALA A 80 -2.90 2.77 7.54
N VAL A 81 -1.81 2.05 7.24
CA VAL A 81 -1.86 0.69 6.68
C VAL A 81 -2.54 -0.27 7.65
N ARG A 82 -2.25 -0.21 8.95
CA ARG A 82 -2.93 -1.00 9.96
C ARG A 82 -4.45 -0.82 9.90
N ALA A 83 -4.93 0.42 9.87
CA ALA A 83 -6.36 0.71 9.76
C ALA A 83 -6.98 0.10 8.49
N VAL A 84 -6.25 0.11 7.37
CA VAL A 84 -6.66 -0.55 6.12
C VAL A 84 -6.75 -2.07 6.29
N LEU A 85 -5.75 -2.71 6.91
CA LEU A 85 -5.74 -4.16 7.15
C LEU A 85 -6.87 -4.57 8.09
N GLU A 86 -7.13 -3.80 9.15
CA GLU A 86 -8.26 -4.02 10.08
C GLU A 86 -9.60 -3.91 9.35
N ALA A 87 -9.77 -2.91 8.49
CA ALA A 87 -10.97 -2.77 7.66
C ALA A 87 -11.14 -3.96 6.69
N ALA A 88 -10.06 -4.41 6.05
CA ALA A 88 -10.08 -5.57 5.16
C ALA A 88 -10.50 -6.85 5.90
N GLN A 89 -10.00 -7.06 7.12
CA GLN A 89 -10.40 -8.18 7.97
C GLN A 89 -11.87 -8.07 8.38
N LEU A 90 -12.31 -6.89 8.79
CA LEU A 90 -13.69 -6.63 9.26
C LEU A 90 -14.74 -6.90 8.17
N VAL A 91 -14.48 -6.46 6.92
CA VAL A 91 -15.42 -6.69 5.81
C VAL A 91 -15.25 -8.06 5.16
N GLY A 92 -14.31 -8.88 5.61
CA GLY A 92 -14.05 -10.22 5.11
C GLY A 92 -13.48 -10.23 3.69
N ALA A 93 -12.64 -9.26 3.33
CA ALA A 93 -12.07 -9.15 2.01
C ALA A 93 -11.23 -10.37 1.63
N ARG A 94 -11.29 -10.77 0.36
CA ARG A 94 -10.46 -11.84 -0.20
C ARG A 94 -9.05 -11.35 -0.51
N CYS A 95 -8.95 -10.08 -0.90
CA CYS A 95 -7.70 -9.39 -1.21
C CYS A 95 -7.72 -7.98 -0.62
N CYS A 96 -6.57 -7.52 -0.12
CA CYS A 96 -6.36 -6.16 0.31
C CYS A 96 -5.22 -5.55 -0.50
N LEU A 97 -5.43 -4.37 -1.06
CA LEU A 97 -4.38 -3.58 -1.69
C LEU A 97 -4.02 -2.39 -0.81
N THR A 98 -2.76 -1.99 -0.83
CA THR A 98 -2.33 -0.65 -0.43
C THR A 98 -1.86 0.10 -1.66
N VAL A 99 -2.16 1.40 -1.76
CA VAL A 99 -1.78 2.27 -2.88
C VAL A 99 -1.42 3.64 -2.34
N ASP A 100 -0.27 4.18 -2.75
CA ASP A 100 0.17 5.51 -2.32
C ASP A 100 -0.78 6.61 -2.84
N ALA A 101 -1.06 7.64 -2.02
CA ALA A 101 -2.01 8.72 -2.33
C ALA A 101 -1.46 9.78 -3.30
N ASP A 102 -0.14 9.81 -3.53
CA ASP A 102 0.57 10.82 -4.33
C ASP A 102 0.92 10.37 -5.76
N LEU A 103 0.36 9.26 -6.21
CA LEU A 103 0.66 8.70 -7.53
C LEU A 103 0.04 9.52 -8.66
N ARG A 104 0.89 9.85 -9.66
CA ARG A 104 0.49 10.49 -10.92
C ARG A 104 0.50 9.52 -12.11
N SER A 105 1.21 8.40 -11.98
CA SER A 105 1.36 7.40 -13.05
C SER A 105 0.52 6.15 -12.85
N ILE A 106 -0.35 6.14 -11.84
CA ILE A 106 -1.23 5.01 -11.61
C ILE A 106 -2.20 4.83 -12.77
N GLU A 107 -2.41 3.56 -13.15
CA GLU A 107 -3.31 3.15 -14.22
C GLU A 107 -4.29 2.08 -13.71
N PRO A 108 -5.50 1.96 -14.26
CA PRO A 108 -6.51 0.99 -13.80
C PRO A 108 -6.00 -0.46 -13.75
N TRP A 109 -5.13 -0.85 -14.70
CA TRP A 109 -4.58 -2.20 -14.78
C TRP A 109 -3.61 -2.55 -13.62
N TRP A 110 -3.13 -1.57 -12.85
CA TRP A 110 -2.34 -1.84 -11.63
C TRP A 110 -3.15 -2.66 -10.63
N VAL A 111 -4.44 -2.34 -10.47
CA VAL A 111 -5.33 -3.07 -9.56
C VAL A 111 -5.38 -4.55 -9.93
N GLN A 112 -5.55 -4.87 -11.22
CA GLN A 112 -5.55 -6.24 -11.69
C GLN A 112 -4.22 -6.94 -11.45
N ARG A 113 -3.09 -6.27 -11.69
CA ARG A 113 -1.76 -6.86 -11.48
C ARG A 113 -1.42 -7.09 -10.02
N LEU A 114 -1.92 -6.25 -9.12
CA LEU A 114 -1.73 -6.42 -7.67
C LEU A 114 -2.71 -7.42 -7.06
N ALA A 115 -3.98 -7.40 -7.47
CA ALA A 115 -5.01 -8.26 -6.90
C ALA A 115 -5.09 -9.64 -7.58
N GLY A 116 -4.90 -9.72 -8.90
CA GLY A 116 -5.07 -10.96 -9.68
C GLY A 116 -4.33 -12.15 -9.10
N PRO A 117 -3.00 -12.09 -8.89
CA PRO A 117 -2.25 -13.22 -8.36
C PRO A 117 -2.74 -13.70 -6.98
N VAL A 118 -3.29 -12.80 -6.15
CA VAL A 118 -3.87 -13.14 -4.85
C VAL A 118 -5.23 -13.81 -5.03
N LEU A 119 -6.10 -13.24 -5.85
CA LEU A 119 -7.47 -13.72 -6.09
C LEU A 119 -7.49 -15.10 -6.77
N GLU A 120 -6.53 -15.36 -7.64
CA GLU A 120 -6.32 -16.63 -8.34
C GLU A 120 -5.63 -17.68 -7.46
N GLY A 121 -5.21 -17.33 -6.25
CA GLY A 121 -4.55 -18.24 -5.32
C GLY A 121 -3.09 -18.53 -5.68
N GLY A 122 -2.48 -17.75 -6.57
CA GLY A 122 -1.07 -17.88 -6.99
C GLY A 122 -0.08 -17.19 -6.05
N ALA A 123 -0.52 -16.22 -5.26
CA ALA A 123 0.32 -15.45 -4.35
C ALA A 123 -0.39 -15.11 -3.04
N ASP A 124 0.39 -14.84 -1.99
CA ASP A 124 -0.07 -14.29 -0.73
C ASP A 124 0.33 -12.83 -0.57
N TYR A 125 1.43 -12.44 -1.20
CA TYR A 125 1.96 -11.08 -1.21
C TYR A 125 2.45 -10.70 -2.60
N VAL A 126 1.91 -9.63 -3.15
CA VAL A 126 2.33 -9.06 -4.43
C VAL A 126 3.04 -7.75 -4.16
N VAL A 127 4.31 -7.69 -4.55
CA VAL A 127 5.14 -6.47 -4.41
C VAL A 127 5.31 -5.82 -5.77
N PRO A 128 5.42 -4.48 -5.84
CA PRO A 128 5.57 -3.81 -7.12
C PRO A 128 6.97 -4.00 -7.71
N LEU A 129 7.05 -3.96 -9.02
CA LEU A 129 8.28 -3.80 -9.77
C LEU A 129 8.12 -2.60 -10.69
N TYR A 130 8.81 -1.50 -10.35
CA TYR A 130 8.73 -0.24 -11.09
C TYR A 130 9.96 0.03 -11.93
N LEU A 131 9.74 0.78 -13.00
CA LEU A 131 10.79 1.57 -13.64
C LEU A 131 10.86 2.92 -12.91
N ARG A 132 11.94 3.13 -12.15
CA ARG A 132 12.15 4.36 -11.39
C ARG A 132 13.23 5.24 -12.02
N HIS A 133 13.09 6.55 -11.83
CA HIS A 133 14.18 7.46 -12.15
C HIS A 133 15.43 7.10 -11.33
N LYS A 134 16.61 7.31 -11.90
CA LYS A 134 17.91 6.91 -11.30
C LYS A 134 18.17 7.51 -9.90
N TYR A 135 17.55 8.64 -9.59
CA TYR A 135 17.67 9.31 -8.28
C TYR A 135 16.51 8.99 -7.32
N ASP A 136 15.57 8.15 -7.75
CA ASP A 136 14.45 7.75 -6.92
C ASP A 136 14.67 6.39 -6.24
N GLY A 137 14.05 6.18 -5.08
CA GLY A 137 14.12 4.92 -4.34
C GLY A 137 15.50 4.65 -3.74
N THR A 138 16.24 5.67 -3.30
CA THR A 138 17.59 5.54 -2.75
C THR A 138 17.68 4.46 -1.66
N ILE A 139 16.84 4.53 -0.61
CA ILE A 139 16.86 3.53 0.48
C ILE A 139 16.53 2.13 -0.05
N THR A 140 15.55 2.02 -0.95
CA THR A 140 15.17 0.75 -1.56
C THR A 140 16.33 0.13 -2.33
N ASN A 141 17.01 0.92 -3.17
CA ASN A 141 18.02 0.42 -4.11
C ASN A 141 19.37 0.16 -3.44
N THR A 142 19.78 1.01 -2.49
CA THR A 142 21.12 0.95 -1.90
C THR A 142 21.18 0.15 -0.60
N LEU A 143 20.06 -0.02 0.08
CA LEU A 143 19.99 -0.69 1.38
C LEU A 143 19.00 -1.85 1.38
N ALA A 144 17.69 -1.57 1.25
CA ALA A 144 16.66 -2.57 1.53
C ALA A 144 16.73 -3.77 0.57
N TYR A 145 16.93 -3.56 -0.73
CA TYR A 145 17.07 -4.67 -1.68
C TYR A 145 18.34 -5.50 -1.46
N PRO A 146 19.56 -4.92 -1.34
CA PRO A 146 20.76 -5.68 -1.02
C PRO A 146 20.63 -6.48 0.28
N MET A 147 20.08 -5.89 1.33
CA MET A 147 19.88 -6.57 2.62
C MET A 147 18.85 -7.70 2.50
N THR A 148 17.71 -7.48 1.86
CA THR A 148 16.69 -8.50 1.64
C THR A 148 17.29 -9.69 0.88
N ARG A 149 18.13 -9.43 -0.12
CA ARG A 149 18.81 -10.47 -0.86
C ARG A 149 19.87 -11.22 -0.03
N ALA A 150 20.65 -10.49 0.76
CA ALA A 150 21.72 -11.09 1.57
C ALA A 150 21.17 -11.92 2.75
N LEU A 151 20.15 -11.40 3.45
CA LEU A 151 19.63 -12.02 4.67
C LEU A 151 18.61 -13.13 4.39
N TYR A 152 17.77 -12.97 3.38
CA TYR A 152 16.65 -13.88 3.10
C TYR A 152 16.83 -14.69 1.81
N GLY A 153 17.89 -14.45 1.02
CA GLY A 153 18.10 -15.09 -0.28
C GLY A 153 17.07 -14.70 -1.33
N ALA A 154 16.18 -13.77 -1.05
CA ALA A 154 15.04 -13.41 -1.88
C ALA A 154 15.38 -12.28 -2.87
N ARG A 155 14.97 -12.47 -4.14
CA ARG A 155 15.16 -11.45 -5.20
C ARG A 155 13.96 -10.53 -5.35
N VAL A 156 13.45 -10.00 -4.24
CA VAL A 156 12.39 -8.99 -4.23
C VAL A 156 13.01 -7.63 -4.50
N ARG A 157 12.86 -7.14 -5.73
CA ARG A 157 13.61 -5.95 -6.21
C ARG A 157 13.24 -4.67 -5.47
N GLN A 158 11.99 -4.56 -5.04
CA GLN A 158 11.49 -3.37 -4.34
C GLN A 158 10.75 -3.78 -3.04
N PRO A 159 11.49 -4.17 -1.99
CA PRO A 159 10.89 -4.54 -0.71
C PRO A 159 10.20 -3.35 -0.01
N ILE A 160 10.51 -2.13 -0.45
CA ILE A 160 9.80 -0.89 -0.13
C ILE A 160 9.20 -0.37 -1.43
N GLY A 161 7.89 -0.38 -1.55
CA GLY A 161 7.23 -0.05 -2.81
C GLY A 161 6.01 0.84 -2.68
N GLY A 162 5.31 0.77 -1.55
CA GLY A 162 4.08 1.52 -1.28
C GLY A 162 2.82 0.84 -1.77
N ASP A 163 2.88 0.17 -2.91
CA ASP A 163 1.72 -0.41 -3.57
C ASP A 163 1.82 -1.94 -3.53
N PHE A 164 0.96 -2.59 -2.76
CA PHE A 164 1.03 -4.02 -2.47
C PHE A 164 -0.32 -4.71 -2.62
N GLY A 165 -0.28 -6.02 -2.93
CA GLY A 165 -1.43 -6.91 -2.84
C GLY A 165 -1.22 -7.94 -1.73
N LEU A 166 -2.23 -8.13 -0.87
CA LEU A 166 -2.16 -9.01 0.29
C LEU A 166 -3.33 -10.00 0.31
N SER A 167 -3.04 -11.27 0.58
CA SER A 167 -4.07 -12.28 0.85
C SER A 167 -4.69 -12.06 2.24
N ARG A 168 -5.91 -12.58 2.42
CA ARG A 168 -6.57 -12.60 3.73
C ARG A 168 -5.70 -13.24 4.81
N ALA A 169 -4.99 -14.31 4.48
CA ALA A 169 -4.11 -15.02 5.41
C ALA A 169 -2.95 -14.11 5.87
N LEU A 170 -2.32 -13.42 4.93
CA LEU A 170 -1.24 -12.48 5.26
C LEU A 170 -1.76 -11.30 6.08
N VAL A 171 -2.92 -10.72 5.72
CA VAL A 171 -3.56 -9.64 6.51
C VAL A 171 -3.76 -10.06 7.96
N ALA A 172 -4.37 -11.22 8.21
CA ALA A 172 -4.59 -11.73 9.55
C ALA A 172 -3.27 -11.95 10.31
N ARG A 173 -2.24 -12.44 9.61
CA ARG A 173 -0.93 -12.68 10.20
C ARG A 173 -0.23 -11.38 10.61
N LEU A 174 -0.23 -10.38 9.76
CA LEU A 174 0.37 -9.07 10.04
C LEU A 174 -0.31 -8.41 11.25
N LEU A 175 -1.64 -8.44 11.30
CA LEU A 175 -2.40 -7.86 12.41
C LEU A 175 -2.16 -8.56 13.75
N SER A 176 -1.78 -9.83 13.76
CA SER A 176 -1.48 -10.59 14.99
C SER A 176 -0.15 -10.21 15.65
N LYS A 177 0.68 -9.38 15.00
CA LYS A 177 2.00 -9.00 15.53
C LYS A 177 1.92 -7.77 16.43
N PRO A 178 2.61 -7.76 17.60
CA PRO A 178 2.60 -6.63 18.53
C PRO A 178 3.64 -5.57 18.18
N VAL A 179 3.59 -5.01 16.96
CA VAL A 179 4.63 -4.10 16.42
C VAL A 179 4.15 -2.67 16.18
N TRP A 180 2.87 -2.41 16.40
CA TRP A 180 2.18 -1.19 15.95
C TRP A 180 2.52 0.08 16.74
N GLU A 181 3.41 0.00 17.73
CA GLU A 181 3.96 1.13 18.49
C GLU A 181 5.45 1.38 18.22
N SER A 182 6.03 0.64 17.25
CA SER A 182 7.44 0.73 16.81
C SER A 182 7.57 1.55 15.52
N ASP A 183 8.77 1.52 14.91
CA ASP A 183 9.02 2.14 13.60
C ASP A 183 8.19 1.51 12.46
N VAL A 184 7.63 0.31 12.68
CA VAL A 184 6.63 -0.30 11.80
C VAL A 184 5.39 0.59 11.66
N ALA A 185 4.95 1.28 12.70
CA ALA A 185 3.83 2.23 12.63
C ALA A 185 4.11 3.44 11.71
N ARG A 186 5.37 3.64 11.33
CA ARG A 186 5.85 4.75 10.50
C ARG A 186 6.28 4.27 9.11
N PHE A 187 7.45 4.65 8.62
CA PHE A 187 7.94 4.25 7.29
C PHE A 187 8.58 2.85 7.24
N GLY A 188 8.78 2.18 8.37
CA GLY A 188 9.25 0.79 8.42
C GLY A 188 8.24 -0.24 7.91
N ILE A 189 6.96 0.13 7.76
CA ILE A 189 5.87 -0.79 7.42
C ILE A 189 6.14 -1.61 6.14
N ASP A 190 6.62 -0.98 5.07
CA ASP A 190 6.79 -1.64 3.77
C ASP A 190 7.83 -2.79 3.86
N VAL A 191 9.00 -2.50 4.43
CA VAL A 191 10.07 -3.50 4.58
C VAL A 191 9.65 -4.60 5.58
N TRP A 192 8.97 -4.23 6.66
CA TRP A 192 8.47 -5.18 7.64
C TRP A 192 7.44 -6.15 7.05
N MET A 193 6.47 -5.68 6.27
CA MET A 193 5.52 -6.56 5.59
C MET A 193 6.24 -7.54 4.66
N THR A 194 7.19 -7.03 3.88
CA THR A 194 7.95 -7.84 2.92
C THR A 194 8.79 -8.91 3.64
N THR A 195 9.55 -8.52 4.66
CA THR A 195 10.40 -9.45 5.40
C THR A 195 9.59 -10.46 6.21
N THR A 196 8.47 -10.04 6.81
CA THR A 196 7.55 -10.95 7.50
C THR A 196 6.99 -12.00 6.53
N ALA A 197 6.52 -11.58 5.35
CA ALA A 197 6.01 -12.50 4.36
C ALA A 197 7.07 -13.53 3.91
N LEU A 198 8.31 -13.10 3.69
CA LEU A 198 9.42 -13.97 3.32
C LEU A 198 9.79 -14.96 4.43
N CYS A 199 9.95 -14.46 5.66
CA CYS A 199 10.35 -15.28 6.82
C CYS A 199 9.32 -16.34 7.18
N GLU A 200 8.05 -16.06 6.97
CA GLU A 200 6.96 -16.97 7.34
C GLU A 200 6.48 -17.86 6.18
N GLY A 201 7.20 -17.84 5.06
CA GLY A 201 6.95 -18.76 3.94
C GLY A 201 5.73 -18.43 3.10
N PHE A 202 5.21 -17.19 3.16
CA PHE A 202 4.17 -16.72 2.24
C PHE A 202 4.70 -16.63 0.81
N ARG A 203 3.85 -16.90 -0.16
CA ARG A 203 4.22 -16.81 -1.58
C ARG A 203 4.28 -15.36 -2.03
N VAL A 204 5.51 -14.86 -2.21
CA VAL A 204 5.79 -13.49 -2.64
C VAL A 204 6.05 -13.47 -4.14
N VAL A 205 5.32 -12.65 -4.87
CA VAL A 205 5.51 -12.42 -6.31
C VAL A 205 5.68 -10.94 -6.61
N GLN A 206 6.24 -10.62 -7.79
CA GLN A 206 6.45 -9.24 -8.23
C GLN A 206 5.55 -8.91 -9.41
N ALA A 207 4.85 -7.78 -9.33
CA ALA A 207 4.01 -7.24 -10.40
C ALA A 207 4.70 -6.06 -11.07
N ASN A 208 4.98 -6.15 -12.37
CA ASN A 208 5.50 -5.02 -13.14
C ASN A 208 4.39 -3.97 -13.30
N LEU A 209 4.58 -2.80 -12.71
CA LEU A 209 3.66 -1.68 -12.73
C LEU A 209 4.13 -0.51 -13.62
N GLY A 210 5.22 -0.70 -14.39
CA GLY A 210 5.75 0.33 -15.26
C GLY A 210 6.41 1.49 -14.50
N PRO A 211 6.42 2.71 -15.05
CA PRO A 211 7.05 3.85 -14.39
C PRO A 211 6.24 4.30 -13.17
N LYS A 212 6.95 4.60 -12.05
CA LYS A 212 6.35 5.25 -10.88
C LYS A 212 6.69 6.74 -10.89
N VAL A 213 5.66 7.57 -11.02
CA VAL A 213 5.74 9.02 -10.91
C VAL A 213 4.87 9.48 -9.75
N HIS A 214 5.45 10.20 -8.82
CA HIS A 214 4.78 10.81 -7.67
C HIS A 214 5.36 12.21 -7.44
N ASP A 215 4.75 12.98 -6.55
CA ASP A 215 5.24 14.30 -6.21
C ASP A 215 6.63 14.22 -5.55
N ALA A 216 7.52 15.09 -5.99
CA ALA A 216 8.87 15.16 -5.43
C ALA A 216 8.80 15.54 -3.95
N ARG A 217 9.48 14.77 -3.12
CA ARG A 217 9.71 15.11 -1.71
C ARG A 217 11.08 15.77 -1.57
N ASP A 218 11.21 16.70 -0.64
CA ASP A 218 12.52 17.25 -0.31
C ASP A 218 13.39 16.17 0.37
N PRO A 219 14.45 15.68 -0.28
CA PRO A 219 15.29 14.63 0.31
C PRO A 219 16.00 15.11 1.57
N ALA A 220 16.33 16.41 1.67
CA ALA A 220 17.05 16.95 2.82
C ALA A 220 16.20 16.87 4.10
N ALA A 221 14.89 17.08 3.97
CA ALA A 221 13.97 17.05 5.11
C ALA A 221 13.49 15.63 5.47
N THR A 222 13.39 14.72 4.49
CA THR A 222 12.65 13.46 4.67
C THR A 222 13.51 12.21 4.69
N LEU A 223 14.65 12.20 4.01
CA LEU A 223 15.46 10.99 3.81
C LEU A 223 16.08 10.45 5.11
N GLY A 224 16.60 11.32 5.97
CA GLY A 224 17.23 10.94 7.23
C GLY A 224 16.27 10.23 8.19
N PRO A 225 15.14 10.85 8.56
CA PRO A 225 14.14 10.19 9.39
C PRO A 225 13.58 8.89 8.79
N MET A 226 13.33 8.86 7.47
CA MET A 226 12.86 7.67 6.79
C MET A 226 13.90 6.54 6.86
N PHE A 227 15.17 6.85 6.64
CA PHE A 227 16.26 5.88 6.75
C PHE A 227 16.33 5.27 8.15
N GLN A 228 16.28 6.09 9.21
CA GLN A 228 16.30 5.61 10.60
C GLN A 228 15.14 4.65 10.89
N GLN A 229 13.92 4.99 10.45
CA GLN A 229 12.74 4.17 10.66
C GLN A 229 12.77 2.86 9.87
N VAL A 230 13.33 2.88 8.66
CA VAL A 230 13.48 1.66 7.85
C VAL A 230 14.53 0.73 8.44
N VAL A 231 15.64 1.28 8.98
CA VAL A 231 16.73 0.47 9.58
C VAL A 231 16.37 -0.01 10.98
N GLY A 232 15.60 0.76 11.73
CA GLY A 232 15.13 0.41 13.08
C GLY A 232 14.02 -0.64 13.10
N THR A 233 13.51 -1.02 11.92
CA THR A 233 12.48 -2.04 11.78
C THR A 233 13.07 -3.43 11.61
#